data_4e6224396b17f0c3a57cf23a3a6fc3c0
#
_entry.id   4e6224396b17f0c3a57cf23a3a6fc3c0
#
_cell.length_a   1.000
_cell.length_b   1.000
_cell.length_c   1.000
_cell.angle_alpha   90.00
_cell.angle_beta   90.00
_cell.angle_gamma   90.00
#
_symmetry.space_group_name_H-M   'P 1'
#
loop_
_entity.id
_entity.type
_entity.pdbx_description
1 polymer ?
#
loop_
_entity_poly.entity_id
_entity_poly.type
_entity_poly.pdbx_seq_one_letter_code
_entity_poly.pdbx_strand_id
1 'polypeptide(L)'
;WLIAGSGLCYSSGGIRFLILQSGYFGAVFWGVIIYMIAGKVKSKNANIIIYTILGLIAMSCILWGRDVITWIILLILFTLFFCVLKLKTWKSGKIFLKVMGIYILLDAIKSPLYLIDGRHYGDGSKLADLTHVPEFIWVIIWFSAGVMSLVYLWKRK
;
A
#
# COMPACT_ATOMS: atom_id res chain seq x y z
N TRP A 1 21.24 7.83 1.74
CA TRP A 1 19.81 7.99 2.13
C TRP A 1 18.87 7.14 1.29
N LEU A 2 19.20 6.84 0.04
CA LEU A 2 18.39 6.05 -0.90
C LEU A 2 18.46 4.53 -0.68
N ILE A 3 19.42 4.06 0.10
CA ILE A 3 19.70 2.62 0.28
C ILE A 3 18.82 1.98 1.37
N ALA A 4 18.18 2.78 2.22
CA ALA A 4 17.46 2.27 3.40
C ALA A 4 15.93 2.12 3.19
N GLY A 5 15.37 2.46 2.03
CA GLY A 5 13.93 2.31 1.75
C GLY A 5 13.00 3.12 2.67
N SER A 6 13.52 4.03 3.48
CA SER A 6 12.74 4.86 4.41
C SER A 6 12.40 6.20 3.78
N GLY A 7 11.10 6.47 3.63
CA GLY A 7 10.59 7.78 3.24
C GLY A 7 10.24 8.61 4.49
N LEU A 8 10.66 9.87 4.52
CA LEU A 8 10.22 10.84 5.52
C LEU A 8 9.04 11.64 4.97
N CYS A 9 7.89 11.49 5.61
CA CYS A 9 6.71 12.31 5.32
C CYS A 9 6.57 13.40 6.38
N TYR A 10 6.59 14.66 5.94
CA TYR A 10 6.29 15.78 6.80
C TYR A 10 4.83 16.19 6.59
N SER A 11 4.01 16.08 7.63
CA SER A 11 2.65 16.61 7.63
C SER A 11 2.57 17.78 8.60
N SER A 12 2.02 18.89 8.16
CA SER A 12 1.75 20.06 9.00
C SER A 12 0.23 20.15 9.23
N GLY A 13 -0.18 20.07 10.52
CA GLY A 13 -1.59 20.07 10.92
C GLY A 13 -2.24 18.68 11.03
N GLY A 14 -3.49 18.65 11.53
CA GLY A 14 -4.25 17.42 11.74
C GLY A 14 -3.97 16.71 13.08
N ILE A 15 -4.74 15.64 13.33
CA ILE A 15 -4.58 14.82 14.53
C ILE A 15 -3.41 13.85 14.31
N ARG A 16 -2.28 14.13 14.96
CA ARG A 16 -1.02 13.41 14.79
C ARG A 16 -1.16 11.89 14.99
N PHE A 17 -1.99 11.49 15.94
CA PHE A 17 -2.32 10.09 16.19
C PHE A 17 -2.94 9.40 14.95
N LEU A 18 -3.92 10.03 14.30
CA LEU A 18 -4.56 9.48 13.11
C LEU A 18 -3.60 9.42 11.93
N ILE A 19 -2.74 10.42 11.76
CA ILE A 19 -1.77 10.47 10.66
C ILE A 19 -0.79 9.29 10.76
N LEU A 20 -0.23 9.03 11.94
CA LEU A 20 0.71 7.94 12.17
C LEU A 20 0.09 6.55 11.98
N GLN A 21 -1.20 6.41 12.30
CA GLN A 21 -1.94 5.16 12.14
C GLN A 21 -2.41 4.92 10.70
N SER A 22 -2.71 5.99 9.96
CA SER A 22 -3.36 5.91 8.65
C SER A 22 -2.56 5.16 7.60
N GLY A 23 -1.23 5.18 7.67
CA GLY A 23 -0.36 4.47 6.75
C GLY A 23 -0.57 2.96 6.82
N TYR A 24 -0.49 2.39 8.01
CA TYR A 24 -0.59 0.94 8.24
C TYR A 24 -2.02 0.42 8.04
N PHE A 25 -3.02 1.05 8.69
CA PHE A 25 -4.41 0.66 8.50
C PHE A 25 -4.92 0.95 7.09
N GLY A 26 -4.45 2.04 6.48
CA GLY A 26 -4.76 2.37 5.10
C GLY A 26 -4.28 1.32 4.11
N ALA A 27 -3.06 0.82 4.27
CA ALA A 27 -2.54 -0.26 3.42
C ALA A 27 -3.37 -1.54 3.56
N VAL A 28 -3.72 -1.95 4.78
CA VAL A 28 -4.61 -3.10 5.03
C VAL A 28 -5.97 -2.87 4.38
N PHE A 29 -6.59 -1.72 4.59
CA PHE A 29 -7.90 -1.37 4.06
C PHE A 29 -7.93 -1.41 2.52
N TRP A 30 -6.99 -0.75 1.87
CA TRP A 30 -6.91 -0.73 0.40
C TRP A 30 -6.56 -2.09 -0.18
N GLY A 31 -5.68 -2.85 0.45
CA GLY A 31 -5.34 -4.21 0.02
C GLY A 31 -6.56 -5.12 0.00
N VAL A 32 -7.38 -5.09 1.07
CA VAL A 32 -8.65 -5.85 1.15
C VAL A 32 -9.64 -5.38 0.09
N ILE A 33 -9.84 -4.07 -0.07
CA ILE A 33 -10.78 -3.49 -1.04
C ILE A 33 -10.40 -3.90 -2.46
N ILE A 34 -9.15 -3.72 -2.86
CA ILE A 34 -8.68 -4.06 -4.21
C ILE A 34 -8.90 -5.54 -4.49
N TYR A 35 -8.55 -6.43 -3.55
CA TYR A 35 -8.77 -7.86 -3.71
C TYR A 35 -10.24 -8.22 -3.84
N MET A 36 -11.12 -7.65 -2.99
CA MET A 36 -12.56 -7.90 -3.02
C MET A 36 -13.21 -7.38 -4.30
N ILE A 37 -12.86 -6.17 -4.72
CA ILE A 37 -13.33 -5.60 -5.99
C ILE A 37 -12.90 -6.49 -7.15
N ALA A 38 -11.62 -6.89 -7.19
CA ALA A 38 -11.10 -7.80 -8.20
C ALA A 38 -11.83 -9.16 -8.21
N GLY A 39 -12.31 -9.62 -7.04
CA GLY A 39 -13.14 -10.84 -6.93
C GLY A 39 -14.49 -10.72 -7.61
N LYS A 40 -15.19 -9.60 -7.39
CA LYS A 40 -16.58 -9.37 -7.80
C LYS A 40 -16.73 -8.79 -9.21
N VAL A 41 -15.75 -8.02 -9.67
CA VAL A 41 -15.81 -7.30 -10.94
C VAL A 41 -15.70 -8.26 -12.13
N LYS A 42 -16.52 -8.04 -13.18
CA LYS A 42 -16.36 -8.74 -14.46
C LYS A 42 -15.03 -8.37 -15.11
N SER A 43 -14.42 -9.31 -15.85
CA SER A 43 -13.09 -9.11 -16.46
C SER A 43 -12.97 -7.83 -17.31
N LYS A 44 -14.03 -7.47 -18.04
CA LYS A 44 -14.09 -6.23 -18.83
C LYS A 44 -13.95 -4.97 -17.96
N ASN A 45 -14.61 -4.96 -16.81
CA ASN A 45 -14.59 -3.82 -15.88
C ASN A 45 -13.28 -3.74 -15.08
N ALA A 46 -12.56 -4.86 -14.92
CA ALA A 46 -11.23 -4.85 -14.29
C ALA A 46 -10.23 -3.98 -15.10
N ASN A 47 -10.33 -4.00 -16.43
CA ASN A 47 -9.49 -3.15 -17.27
C ASN A 47 -9.80 -1.65 -17.06
N ILE A 48 -11.05 -1.29 -16.81
CA ILE A 48 -11.44 0.10 -16.51
C ILE A 48 -10.71 0.57 -15.24
N ILE A 49 -10.66 -0.27 -14.20
CA ILE A 49 -9.95 0.04 -12.96
C ILE A 49 -8.45 0.26 -13.25
N ILE A 50 -7.85 -0.58 -14.08
CA ILE A 50 -6.44 -0.44 -14.46
C ILE A 50 -6.22 0.86 -15.24
N TYR A 51 -7.11 1.23 -16.17
CA TYR A 51 -7.04 2.52 -16.87
C TYR A 51 -7.15 3.71 -15.91
N THR A 52 -8.02 3.62 -14.89
CA THR A 52 -8.14 4.65 -13.86
C THR A 52 -6.84 4.80 -13.06
N ILE A 53 -6.24 3.67 -12.67
CA ILE A 53 -4.94 3.68 -11.95
C ILE A 53 -3.84 4.28 -12.84
N LEU A 54 -3.77 3.90 -14.12
CA LEU A 54 -2.83 4.49 -15.08
C LEU A 54 -3.01 6.01 -15.21
N GLY A 55 -4.25 6.48 -15.27
CA GLY A 55 -4.56 7.92 -15.30
C GLY A 55 -4.06 8.63 -14.04
N LEU A 56 -4.26 8.02 -12.86
CA LEU A 56 -3.78 8.56 -11.59
C LEU A 56 -2.24 8.57 -11.53
N ILE A 57 -1.55 7.52 -12.02
CA ILE A 57 -0.09 7.49 -12.09
C ILE A 57 0.42 8.61 -13.02
N ALA A 58 -0.17 8.76 -14.21
CA ALA A 58 0.20 9.81 -15.15
C ALA A 58 -0.02 11.21 -14.57
N MET A 59 -1.16 11.44 -13.92
CA MET A 59 -1.47 12.69 -13.23
C MET A 59 -0.50 12.97 -12.08
N SER A 60 -0.14 11.96 -11.28
CA SER A 60 0.85 12.08 -10.22
C SER A 60 2.24 12.43 -10.77
N CYS A 61 2.61 11.89 -11.92
CA CYS A 61 3.85 12.23 -12.62
C CYS A 61 3.93 13.73 -12.94
N ILE A 62 2.84 14.28 -13.48
CA ILE A 62 2.77 15.69 -13.90
C ILE A 62 2.75 16.63 -12.68
N LEU A 63 2.00 16.29 -11.64
CA LEU A 63 1.77 17.19 -10.50
C LEU A 63 2.91 17.13 -9.45
N TRP A 64 3.50 15.96 -9.22
CA TRP A 64 4.48 15.75 -8.13
C TRP A 64 5.84 15.21 -8.58
N GLY A 65 6.04 14.94 -9.86
CA GLY A 65 7.31 14.47 -10.38
C GLY A 65 8.38 15.56 -10.34
N ARG A 66 9.13 15.67 -9.24
CA ARG A 66 10.22 16.65 -9.07
C ARG A 66 11.61 16.03 -9.16
N ASP A 67 11.73 14.73 -8.92
CA ASP A 67 12.99 14.00 -8.87
C ASP A 67 13.09 12.97 -9.99
N VAL A 68 14.29 12.77 -10.53
CA VAL A 68 14.57 11.78 -11.58
C VAL A 68 14.18 10.36 -11.11
N ILE A 69 14.43 10.04 -9.84
CA ILE A 69 14.10 8.73 -9.27
C ILE A 69 12.59 8.51 -9.25
N THR A 70 11.82 9.52 -8.87
CA THR A 70 10.35 9.48 -8.91
C THR A 70 9.84 9.22 -10.33
N TRP A 71 10.42 9.88 -11.33
CA TRP A 71 10.08 9.65 -12.74
C TRP A 71 10.36 8.21 -13.17
N ILE A 72 11.52 7.66 -12.81
CA ILE A 72 11.89 6.27 -13.14
C ILE A 72 10.90 5.29 -12.51
N ILE A 73 10.57 5.45 -11.22
CA ILE A 73 9.63 4.56 -10.51
C ILE A 73 8.25 4.62 -11.15
N LEU A 74 7.73 5.84 -11.41
CA LEU A 74 6.41 6.02 -12.01
C LEU A 74 6.36 5.46 -13.44
N LEU A 75 7.44 5.60 -14.21
CA LEU A 75 7.55 5.05 -15.55
C LEU A 75 7.56 3.50 -15.54
N ILE A 76 8.27 2.90 -14.60
CA ILE A 76 8.28 1.44 -14.41
C ILE A 76 6.87 0.97 -14.04
N LEU A 77 6.20 1.63 -13.09
CA LEU A 77 4.83 1.30 -12.70
C LEU A 77 3.86 1.45 -13.88
N PHE A 78 3.93 2.57 -14.60
CA PHE A 78 3.10 2.81 -15.78
C PHE A 78 3.28 1.71 -16.81
N THR A 79 4.53 1.36 -17.14
CA THR A 79 4.86 0.31 -18.11
C THR A 79 4.30 -1.04 -17.66
N LEU A 80 4.42 -1.39 -16.38
CA LEU A 80 3.91 -2.63 -15.81
C LEU A 80 2.38 -2.73 -15.96
N PHE A 81 1.64 -1.69 -15.57
CA PHE A 81 0.18 -1.66 -15.72
C PHE A 81 -0.25 -1.67 -17.18
N PHE A 82 0.48 -0.96 -18.05
CA PHE A 82 0.21 -0.92 -19.49
C PHE A 82 0.44 -2.28 -20.14
N CYS A 83 1.51 -3.00 -19.77
CA CYS A 83 1.76 -4.36 -20.24
C CYS A 83 0.62 -5.33 -19.89
N VAL A 84 0.07 -5.22 -18.67
CA VAL A 84 -1.08 -6.04 -18.26
C VAL A 84 -2.30 -5.82 -19.16
N LEU A 85 -2.55 -4.58 -19.58
CA LEU A 85 -3.64 -4.26 -20.50
C LEU A 85 -3.41 -4.82 -21.92
N LYS A 86 -2.16 -4.91 -22.36
CA LYS A 86 -1.80 -5.49 -23.67
C LYS A 86 -1.90 -7.02 -23.69
N LEU A 87 -1.90 -7.69 -22.54
CA LEU A 87 -2.15 -9.12 -22.49
C LEU A 87 -3.58 -9.41 -22.97
N LYS A 88 -3.72 -10.07 -24.11
CA LYS A 88 -5.01 -10.38 -24.77
C LYS A 88 -5.96 -11.27 -23.96
N THR A 89 -5.55 -11.75 -22.80
CA THR A 89 -6.35 -12.65 -21.97
C THR A 89 -7.35 -11.84 -21.15
N TRP A 90 -8.62 -12.04 -21.38
CA TRP A 90 -9.75 -11.36 -20.69
C TRP A 90 -9.70 -11.42 -19.16
N LYS A 91 -8.95 -12.37 -18.60
CA LYS A 91 -8.80 -12.57 -17.15
C LYS A 91 -7.57 -11.87 -16.55
N SER A 92 -6.62 -11.40 -17.37
CA SER A 92 -5.34 -10.85 -16.92
C SER A 92 -5.48 -9.70 -15.94
N GLY A 93 -6.31 -8.70 -16.25
CA GLY A 93 -6.55 -7.55 -15.39
C GLY A 93 -7.13 -7.93 -14.02
N LYS A 94 -8.06 -8.91 -14.00
CA LYS A 94 -8.66 -9.39 -12.76
C LYS A 94 -7.65 -10.13 -11.88
N ILE A 95 -6.81 -10.99 -12.48
CA ILE A 95 -5.76 -11.72 -11.76
C ILE A 95 -4.72 -10.73 -11.23
N PHE A 96 -4.31 -9.78 -12.06
CA PHE A 96 -3.35 -8.75 -11.68
C PHE A 96 -3.83 -7.93 -10.47
N LEU A 97 -5.07 -7.45 -10.48
CA LEU A 97 -5.64 -6.71 -9.34
C LEU A 97 -5.72 -7.57 -8.07
N LYS A 98 -6.02 -8.87 -8.19
CA LYS A 98 -5.99 -9.79 -7.03
C LYS A 98 -4.58 -9.93 -6.47
N VAL A 99 -3.58 -10.12 -7.34
CA VAL A 99 -2.17 -10.23 -6.95
C VAL A 99 -1.71 -8.93 -6.26
N MET A 100 -2.07 -7.77 -6.84
CA MET A 100 -1.78 -6.47 -6.24
C MET A 100 -2.39 -6.31 -4.85
N GLY A 101 -3.68 -6.69 -4.67
CA GLY A 101 -4.33 -6.64 -3.36
C GLY A 101 -3.63 -7.52 -2.32
N ILE A 102 -3.23 -8.75 -2.70
CA ILE A 102 -2.47 -9.63 -1.81
C ILE A 102 -1.08 -9.04 -1.51
N TYR A 103 -0.40 -8.50 -2.52
CA TYR A 103 0.93 -7.90 -2.34
C TYR A 103 0.89 -6.73 -1.34
N ILE A 104 -0.10 -5.84 -1.47
CA ILE A 104 -0.30 -4.73 -0.52
C ILE A 104 -0.54 -5.24 0.90
N LEU A 105 -1.32 -6.32 1.07
CA LEU A 105 -1.55 -6.94 2.39
C LEU A 105 -0.28 -7.58 2.97
N LEU A 106 0.51 -8.26 2.15
CA LEU A 106 1.79 -8.83 2.59
C LEU A 106 2.78 -7.73 2.99
N ASP A 107 2.80 -6.63 2.25
CA ASP A 107 3.62 -5.47 2.59
C ASP A 107 3.15 -4.81 3.89
N ALA A 108 1.84 -4.66 4.09
CA ALA A 108 1.25 -4.15 5.32
C ALA A 108 1.58 -5.03 6.56
N ILE A 109 1.80 -6.34 6.37
CA ILE A 109 2.26 -7.25 7.44
C ILE A 109 3.75 -7.08 7.72
N LYS A 110 4.56 -6.91 6.67
CA LYS A 110 6.02 -6.76 6.79
C LYS A 110 6.43 -5.39 7.30
N SER A 111 5.75 -4.35 6.87
CA SER A 111 6.13 -2.96 7.13
C SER A 111 6.29 -2.63 8.64
N PRO A 112 5.37 -3.05 9.53
CA PRO A 112 5.54 -2.81 10.96
C PRO A 112 6.76 -3.52 11.57
N LEU A 113 7.18 -4.68 11.01
CA LEU A 113 8.31 -5.44 11.54
C LEU A 113 9.65 -4.71 11.38
N TYR A 114 9.78 -3.83 10.39
CA TYR A 114 10.97 -3.00 10.21
C TYR A 114 11.15 -1.93 11.29
N LEU A 115 10.13 -1.66 12.11
CA LEU A 115 10.22 -0.73 13.22
C LEU A 115 10.92 -1.35 14.45
N ILE A 116 11.04 -2.69 14.50
CA ILE A 116 11.68 -3.42 15.63
C ILE A 116 13.21 -3.40 15.50
N ASP A 117 13.78 -2.46 14.78
CA ASP A 117 15.24 -2.38 14.58
C ASP A 117 16.00 -1.66 15.70
N GLY A 118 15.32 -1.28 16.77
CA GLY A 118 15.90 -0.58 17.93
C GLY A 118 16.23 0.89 17.69
N ARG A 119 15.86 1.44 16.54
CA ARG A 119 16.04 2.86 16.25
C ARG A 119 14.81 3.62 16.74
N HIS A 120 15.01 4.57 17.65
CA HIS A 120 13.92 5.46 18.14
C HIS A 120 13.46 6.49 17.08
N TYR A 121 13.41 6.11 15.80
CA TYR A 121 13.01 6.95 14.67
C TYR A 121 11.99 6.22 13.81
N GLY A 122 10.72 6.32 14.15
CA GLY A 122 9.66 5.72 13.35
C GLY A 122 8.28 6.19 13.81
N ASP A 123 7.25 5.76 13.09
CA ASP A 123 5.88 6.09 13.46
C ASP A 123 5.46 5.39 14.76
N GLY A 124 6.02 4.21 15.04
CA GLY A 124 5.81 3.48 16.29
C GLY A 124 6.39 4.20 17.51
N SER A 125 7.63 4.70 17.43
CA SER A 125 8.23 5.47 18.53
C SER A 125 7.50 6.79 18.75
N LYS A 126 7.09 7.50 17.69
CA LYS A 126 6.28 8.71 17.81
C LYS A 126 4.91 8.46 18.44
N LEU A 127 4.31 7.29 18.17
CA LEU A 127 3.06 6.88 18.84
C LEU A 127 3.31 6.53 20.31
N ALA A 128 4.42 5.87 20.63
CA ALA A 128 4.79 5.59 22.00
C ALA A 128 4.96 6.89 22.82
N ASP A 129 5.60 7.90 22.25
CA ASP A 129 5.76 9.22 22.89
C ASP A 129 4.41 9.94 23.10
N LEU A 130 3.47 9.79 22.16
CA LEU A 130 2.16 10.42 22.23
C LEU A 130 1.20 9.73 23.20
N THR A 131 1.30 8.41 23.31
CA THR A 131 0.29 7.58 24.01
C THR A 131 0.81 6.94 25.29
N HIS A 132 2.12 7.05 25.55
CA HIS A 132 2.83 6.34 26.61
C HIS A 132 2.69 4.80 26.54
N VAL A 133 2.33 4.27 25.36
CA VAL A 133 2.22 2.84 25.10
C VAL A 133 3.50 2.41 24.36
N PRO A 134 4.20 1.36 24.81
CA PRO A 134 5.44 0.87 24.19
C PRO A 134 5.26 0.58 22.70
N GLU A 135 6.26 0.92 21.90
CA GLU A 135 6.26 0.80 20.43
C GLU A 135 5.87 -0.60 19.94
N PHE A 136 6.37 -1.66 20.60
CA PHE A 136 6.10 -3.05 20.19
C PHE A 136 4.60 -3.40 20.22
N ILE A 137 3.79 -2.75 21.08
CA ILE A 137 2.35 -2.97 21.14
C ILE A 137 1.69 -2.47 19.85
N TRP A 138 2.10 -1.31 19.34
CA TRP A 138 1.63 -0.79 18.08
C TRP A 138 1.99 -1.68 16.90
N VAL A 139 3.22 -2.19 16.89
CA VAL A 139 3.67 -3.15 15.87
C VAL A 139 2.82 -4.41 15.88
N ILE A 140 2.51 -4.96 17.07
CA ILE A 140 1.63 -6.14 17.20
C ILE A 140 0.22 -5.83 16.67
N ILE A 141 -0.35 -4.66 16.97
CA ILE A 141 -1.67 -4.25 16.49
C ILE A 141 -1.70 -4.21 14.97
N TRP A 142 -0.75 -3.54 14.32
CA TRP A 142 -0.69 -3.44 12.87
C TRP A 142 -0.44 -4.78 12.19
N PHE A 143 0.49 -5.56 12.73
CA PHE A 143 0.76 -6.92 12.26
C PHE A 143 -0.49 -7.81 12.35
N SER A 144 -1.17 -7.78 13.48
CA SER A 144 -2.40 -8.55 13.70
C SER A 144 -3.52 -8.13 12.74
N ALA A 145 -3.68 -6.82 12.49
CA ALA A 145 -4.66 -6.33 11.52
C ALA A 145 -4.39 -6.86 10.11
N GLY A 146 -3.13 -6.88 9.69
CA GLY A 146 -2.73 -7.44 8.40
C GLY A 146 -3.01 -8.95 8.30
N VAL A 147 -2.61 -9.73 9.31
CA VAL A 147 -2.83 -11.18 9.35
C VAL A 147 -4.32 -11.51 9.40
N MET A 148 -5.10 -10.83 10.24
CA MET A 148 -6.56 -11.05 10.33
C MET A 148 -7.24 -10.77 8.99
N SER A 149 -6.80 -9.75 8.28
CA SER A 149 -7.33 -9.40 6.95
C SER A 149 -7.03 -10.48 5.92
N LEU A 150 -5.83 -11.07 5.93
CA LEU A 150 -5.49 -12.20 5.07
C LEU A 150 -6.34 -13.45 5.40
N VAL A 151 -6.48 -13.78 6.68
CA VAL A 151 -7.32 -14.92 7.14
C VAL A 151 -8.78 -14.69 6.74
N TYR A 152 -9.29 -13.49 6.88
CA TYR A 152 -10.64 -13.13 6.45
C TYR A 152 -10.84 -13.37 4.94
N LEU A 153 -9.89 -12.93 4.12
CA LEU A 153 -9.96 -13.14 2.67
C LEU A 153 -9.84 -14.61 2.28
N TRP A 154 -9.05 -15.39 3.04
CA TRP A 154 -8.92 -16.83 2.84
C TRP A 154 -10.22 -17.58 3.10
N LYS A 155 -10.90 -17.26 4.20
CA LYS A 155 -12.19 -17.89 4.56
C LYS A 155 -13.35 -17.52 3.63
N ARG A 156 -13.20 -16.46 2.85
CA ARG A 156 -14.24 -15.95 1.94
C ARG A 156 -14.07 -16.44 0.50
N LYS A 157 -13.14 -17.33 0.27
CA LYS A 157 -12.92 -18.01 -1.02
C LYS A 157 -14.01 -19.11 -1.27
#